data_5c227cfd73a96ffd3dfa6d603aea12c0
#
_entry.id   5c227cfd73a96ffd3dfa6d603aea12c0
#
_cell.length_a   1.000
_cell.length_b   1.000
_cell.length_c   1.000
_cell.angle_alpha   90.00
_cell.angle_beta   90.00
_cell.angle_gamma   90.00
#
_symmetry.space_group_name_H-M   'P 1'
#
loop_
_entity.id
_entity.type
_entity.pdbx_description
1 polymer ?
#
loop_
_entity_poly.entity_id
_entity_poly.type
_entity_poly.pdbx_seq_one_letter_code
_entity_poly.pdbx_strand_id
1 'polypeptide(L)'
;SSNVMTYLSKGDVALSVGMTAVSTVLAPFLTPLLTLLYAGQRVEVNPVNMFLSIVKVVLVPIALGFVVNHFFQAFTQNAVRVLPLISTTAIVLIICAVVSANSAKIMTSGLLILAVVILHNLLGYLTGFGVGKLLKLDSTKCRAISIEVGMQNSGLATSLAAAHFAQYPLATIPGAVFSVWHNISGAVLANFFARTAEKKD
;
A
#
# COMPACT_ATOMS: atom_id res chain seq x y z
N SER A 1 6.46 -3.43 1.68
CA SER A 1 7.21 -3.75 0.43
C SER A 1 7.86 -2.51 -0.21
N SER A 2 7.26 -1.31 -0.13
CA SER A 2 7.83 -0.08 -0.71
C SER A 2 9.27 0.20 -0.25
N ASN A 3 9.56 0.09 1.05
CA ASN A 3 10.90 0.32 1.60
C ASN A 3 11.95 -0.66 1.01
N VAL A 4 11.56 -1.91 0.74
CA VAL A 4 12.44 -2.90 0.09
C VAL A 4 12.69 -2.51 -1.36
N MET A 5 11.66 -2.09 -2.10
CA MET A 5 11.81 -1.62 -3.48
C MET A 5 12.63 -0.33 -3.55
N THR A 6 12.49 0.57 -2.56
CA THR A 6 13.33 1.78 -2.43
C THR A 6 14.79 1.39 -2.22
N TYR A 7 15.09 0.44 -1.36
CA TYR A 7 16.44 -0.09 -1.18
C TYR A 7 17.02 -0.66 -2.48
N LEU A 8 16.27 -1.54 -3.15
CA LEU A 8 16.68 -2.15 -4.42
C LEU A 8 16.88 -1.11 -5.54
N SER A 9 16.15 0.00 -5.51
CA SER A 9 16.29 1.11 -6.47
C SER A 9 17.48 2.02 -6.19
N LYS A 10 18.27 1.77 -5.15
CA LYS A 10 19.29 2.70 -4.62
C LYS A 10 18.69 4.06 -4.25
N GLY A 11 17.45 4.07 -3.74
CA GLY A 11 16.75 5.24 -3.22
C GLY A 11 17.05 5.51 -1.74
N ASP A 12 16.58 6.66 -1.25
CA ASP A 12 16.71 7.06 0.17
C ASP A 12 15.72 6.25 1.04
N VAL A 13 16.23 5.20 1.67
CA VAL A 13 15.42 4.29 2.52
C VAL A 13 14.93 5.00 3.78
N ALA A 14 15.74 5.92 4.35
CA ALA A 14 15.34 6.65 5.54
C ALA A 14 14.12 7.55 5.26
N LEU A 15 14.14 8.25 4.13
CA LEU A 15 12.99 9.02 3.65
C LEU A 15 11.77 8.12 3.41
N SER A 16 11.95 6.98 2.76
CA SER A 16 10.88 6.01 2.49
C SER A 16 10.21 5.54 3.78
N VAL A 17 10.98 5.11 4.78
CA VAL A 17 10.47 4.70 6.10
C VAL A 17 9.74 5.86 6.79
N GLY A 18 10.30 7.07 6.75
CA GLY A 18 9.68 8.27 7.32
C GLY A 18 8.32 8.58 6.67
N MET A 19 8.25 8.53 5.34
CA MET A 19 7.00 8.73 4.59
C MET A 19 5.95 7.68 4.93
N THR A 20 6.34 6.39 4.98
CA THR A 20 5.45 5.30 5.41
C THR A 20 4.92 5.56 6.83
N ALA A 21 5.78 5.94 7.78
CA ALA A 21 5.36 6.21 9.15
C ALA A 21 4.36 7.36 9.24
N VAL A 22 4.66 8.49 8.60
CA VAL A 22 3.79 9.67 8.59
C VAL A 22 2.44 9.36 7.92
N SER A 23 2.45 8.72 6.75
CA SER A 23 1.22 8.37 6.03
C SER A 23 0.36 7.38 6.83
N THR A 24 0.98 6.45 7.56
CA THR A 24 0.28 5.49 8.41
C THR A 24 -0.42 6.17 9.59
N VAL A 25 0.23 7.16 10.22
CA VAL A 25 -0.37 7.94 11.32
C VAL A 25 -1.50 8.85 10.80
N LEU A 26 -1.37 9.38 9.59
CA LEU A 26 -2.38 10.23 8.97
C LEU A 26 -3.56 9.45 8.38
N ALA A 27 -3.38 8.17 8.05
CA ALA A 27 -4.40 7.35 7.39
C ALA A 27 -5.77 7.33 8.10
N PRO A 28 -5.88 7.21 9.44
CA PRO A 28 -7.18 7.24 10.13
C PRO A 28 -7.99 8.50 9.88
N PHE A 29 -7.31 9.62 9.67
CA PHE A 29 -7.95 10.92 9.43
C PHE A 29 -8.23 11.16 7.95
N LEU A 30 -7.21 10.99 7.11
CA LEU A 30 -7.29 11.33 5.70
C LEU A 30 -8.11 10.32 4.90
N THR A 31 -8.01 9.02 5.20
CA THR A 31 -8.72 8.00 4.41
C THR A 31 -10.24 8.16 4.53
N PRO A 32 -10.86 8.28 5.72
CA PRO A 32 -12.30 8.50 5.83
C PRO A 32 -12.76 9.81 5.18
N LEU A 33 -11.98 10.88 5.37
CA LEU A 33 -12.29 12.20 4.81
C LEU A 33 -12.29 12.17 3.28
N LEU A 34 -11.24 11.63 2.68
CA LEU A 34 -11.12 11.51 1.22
C LEU A 34 -12.15 10.53 0.66
N THR A 35 -12.44 9.43 1.36
CA THR A 35 -13.50 8.51 0.94
C THR A 35 -14.86 9.19 0.95
N LEU A 36 -15.18 9.97 1.98
CA LEU A 36 -16.41 10.76 2.03
C LEU A 36 -16.47 11.78 0.89
N LEU A 37 -15.36 12.48 0.63
CA LEU A 37 -15.28 13.50 -0.41
C LEU A 37 -15.49 12.92 -1.83
N TYR A 38 -14.85 11.80 -2.14
CA TYR A 38 -14.87 11.23 -3.49
C TYR A 38 -16.02 10.25 -3.74
N ALA A 39 -16.42 9.49 -2.74
CA ALA A 39 -17.42 8.44 -2.85
C ALA A 39 -18.75 8.77 -2.16
N GLY A 40 -18.77 9.69 -1.20
CA GLY A 40 -19.92 9.95 -0.34
C GLY A 40 -21.21 10.42 -1.04
N GLN A 41 -21.11 10.90 -2.27
CA GLN A 41 -22.28 11.24 -3.10
C GLN A 41 -22.95 10.01 -3.73
N ARG A 42 -22.25 8.88 -3.79
CA ARG A 42 -22.71 7.65 -4.48
C ARG A 42 -22.87 6.46 -3.56
N VAL A 43 -22.21 6.52 -2.42
CA VAL A 43 -22.12 5.43 -1.45
C VAL A 43 -22.24 6.02 -0.04
N GLU A 44 -23.01 5.37 0.81
CA GLU A 44 -23.07 5.77 2.23
C GLU A 44 -21.70 5.51 2.89
N VAL A 45 -21.07 6.59 3.32
CA VAL A 45 -19.77 6.56 4.03
C VAL A 45 -19.99 7.07 5.45
N ASN A 46 -19.67 6.24 6.44
CA ASN A 46 -19.60 6.67 7.83
C ASN A 46 -18.13 6.93 8.21
N PRO A 47 -17.68 8.19 8.22
CA PRO A 47 -16.28 8.53 8.44
C PRO A 47 -15.80 8.17 9.85
N VAL A 48 -16.67 8.23 10.86
CA VAL A 48 -16.32 7.91 12.25
C VAL A 48 -16.06 6.41 12.40
N ASN A 49 -16.95 5.58 11.87
CA ASN A 49 -16.75 4.12 11.91
C ASN A 49 -15.51 3.69 11.12
N MET A 50 -15.26 4.34 10.00
CA MET A 50 -14.06 4.07 9.19
C MET A 50 -12.79 4.51 9.93
N PHE A 51 -12.77 5.68 10.56
CA PHE A 51 -11.69 6.13 11.42
C PHE A 51 -11.38 5.09 12.52
N LEU A 52 -12.40 4.67 13.28
CA LEU A 52 -12.23 3.68 14.34
C LEU A 52 -11.72 2.33 13.82
N SER A 53 -12.17 1.91 12.64
CA SER A 53 -11.67 0.70 12.00
C SER A 53 -10.19 0.80 11.67
N ILE A 54 -9.73 1.92 11.11
CA ILE A 54 -8.32 2.12 10.78
C ILE A 54 -7.47 2.19 12.05
N VAL A 55 -7.92 2.90 13.08
CA VAL A 55 -7.23 2.91 14.38
C VAL A 55 -7.06 1.49 14.92
N LYS A 56 -8.13 0.68 14.93
CA LYS A 56 -8.09 -0.71 15.45
C LYS A 56 -7.20 -1.62 14.61
N VAL A 57 -7.26 -1.52 13.29
CA VAL A 57 -6.57 -2.44 12.37
C VAL A 57 -5.10 -2.03 12.14
N VAL A 58 -4.78 -0.74 12.26
CA VAL A 58 -3.44 -0.22 11.94
C VAL A 58 -2.73 0.27 13.20
N LEU A 59 -3.26 1.27 13.90
CA LEU A 59 -2.53 1.92 15.00
C LEU A 59 -2.40 1.02 16.23
N VAL A 60 -3.46 0.30 16.60
CA VAL A 60 -3.42 -0.59 17.77
C VAL A 60 -2.38 -1.72 17.59
N PRO A 61 -2.32 -2.47 16.47
CA PRO A 61 -1.27 -3.46 16.27
C PRO A 61 0.14 -2.89 16.26
N ILE A 62 0.33 -1.69 15.68
CA ILE A 62 1.64 -1.02 15.69
C ILE A 62 2.05 -0.66 17.12
N ALA A 63 1.16 -0.07 17.90
CA ALA A 63 1.42 0.26 19.30
C ALA A 63 1.72 -0.99 20.12
N LEU A 64 0.94 -2.06 19.94
CA LEU A 64 1.21 -3.35 20.61
C LEU A 64 2.55 -3.93 20.16
N GLY A 65 2.87 -3.88 18.87
CA GLY A 65 4.17 -4.34 18.36
C GLY A 65 5.33 -3.57 18.98
N PHE A 66 5.20 -2.25 19.15
CA PHE A 66 6.19 -1.42 19.82
C PHE A 66 6.35 -1.82 21.30
N VAL A 67 5.27 -2.01 22.04
CA VAL A 67 5.28 -2.45 23.44
C VAL A 67 5.94 -3.83 23.56
N VAL A 68 5.53 -4.80 22.74
CA VAL A 68 6.12 -6.15 22.74
C VAL A 68 7.61 -6.09 22.41
N ASN A 69 8.01 -5.29 21.44
CA ASN A 69 9.43 -5.14 21.08
C ASN A 69 10.24 -4.51 22.22
N HIS A 70 9.65 -3.57 22.96
CA HIS A 70 10.34 -2.92 24.08
C HIS A 70 10.59 -3.90 25.25
N PHE A 71 9.59 -4.71 25.61
CA PHE A 71 9.69 -5.61 26.76
C PHE A 71 10.23 -7.01 26.43
N PHE A 72 10.12 -7.47 25.18
CA PHE A 72 10.43 -8.83 24.75
C PHE A 72 11.32 -8.87 23.50
N GLN A 73 12.45 -8.15 23.52
CA GLN A 73 13.35 -8.01 22.37
C GLN A 73 13.85 -9.36 21.80
N ALA A 74 14.21 -10.32 22.66
CA ALA A 74 14.67 -11.63 22.21
C ALA A 74 13.58 -12.41 21.45
N PHE A 75 12.32 -12.28 21.87
CA PHE A 75 11.18 -12.88 21.18
C PHE A 75 10.94 -12.21 19.84
N THR A 76 10.96 -10.88 19.79
CA THR A 76 10.71 -10.12 18.54
C THR A 76 11.79 -10.35 17.49
N GLN A 77 13.06 -10.47 17.88
CA GLN A 77 14.16 -10.80 16.96
C GLN A 77 13.94 -12.14 16.23
N ASN A 78 13.42 -13.14 16.94
CA ASN A 78 13.08 -14.43 16.34
C ASN A 78 11.79 -14.34 15.50
N ALA A 79 10.78 -13.62 16.00
CA ALA A 79 9.52 -13.45 15.31
C ALA A 79 9.66 -12.72 13.95
N VAL A 80 10.53 -11.71 13.86
CA VAL A 80 10.79 -10.95 12.61
C VAL A 80 11.21 -11.85 11.45
N ARG A 81 11.83 -13.00 11.71
CA ARG A 81 12.22 -13.97 10.67
C ARG A 81 11.01 -14.71 10.08
N VAL A 82 9.99 -14.95 10.89
CA VAL A 82 8.80 -15.75 10.49
C VAL A 82 7.63 -14.87 10.07
N LEU A 83 7.51 -13.66 10.63
CA LEU A 83 6.42 -12.73 10.34
C LEU A 83 6.22 -12.42 8.85
N PRO A 84 7.27 -12.24 8.01
CA PRO A 84 7.08 -12.02 6.57
C PRO A 84 6.38 -13.20 5.89
N LEU A 85 6.71 -14.44 6.29
CA LEU A 85 6.08 -15.63 5.72
C LEU A 85 4.60 -15.69 6.12
N ILE A 86 4.28 -15.45 7.38
CA ILE A 86 2.90 -15.45 7.88
C ILE A 86 2.07 -14.36 7.17
N SER A 87 2.60 -13.14 7.11
CA SER A 87 1.90 -12.01 6.47
C SER A 87 1.71 -12.24 4.97
N THR A 88 2.72 -12.74 4.26
CA THR A 88 2.61 -13.06 2.83
C THR A 88 1.56 -14.14 2.59
N THR A 89 1.57 -15.21 3.39
CA THR A 89 0.57 -16.28 3.31
C THR A 89 -0.85 -15.74 3.57
N ALA A 90 -1.02 -14.92 4.60
CA ALA A 90 -2.30 -14.30 4.91
C ALA A 90 -2.81 -13.41 3.75
N ILE A 91 -1.93 -12.59 3.17
CA ILE A 91 -2.27 -11.74 2.00
C ILE A 91 -2.69 -12.61 0.81
N VAL A 92 -1.95 -13.67 0.50
CA VAL A 92 -2.29 -14.59 -0.60
C VAL A 92 -3.67 -15.23 -0.35
N LEU A 93 -3.94 -15.71 0.85
CA LEU A 93 -5.24 -16.30 1.20
C LEU A 93 -6.39 -15.29 1.07
N ILE A 94 -6.20 -14.03 1.50
CA ILE A 94 -7.21 -12.98 1.33
C ILE A 94 -7.46 -12.72 -0.16
N ILE A 95 -6.40 -12.60 -0.96
CA ILE A 95 -6.53 -12.40 -2.42
C ILE A 95 -7.28 -13.57 -3.05
N CYS A 96 -6.92 -14.81 -2.72
CA CYS A 96 -7.61 -16.01 -3.22
C CYS A 96 -9.09 -16.01 -2.84
N ALA A 97 -9.43 -15.66 -1.60
CA ALA A 97 -10.82 -15.59 -1.14
C ALA A 97 -11.61 -14.51 -1.91
N VAL A 98 -11.04 -13.31 -2.07
CA VAL A 98 -11.67 -12.20 -2.83
C VAL A 98 -11.87 -12.59 -4.29
N VAL A 99 -10.87 -13.18 -4.94
CA VAL A 99 -10.95 -13.61 -6.34
C VAL A 99 -11.98 -14.74 -6.50
N SER A 100 -11.97 -15.74 -5.63
CA SER A 100 -12.91 -16.85 -5.66
C SER A 100 -14.36 -16.37 -5.50
N ALA A 101 -14.61 -15.51 -4.51
CA ALA A 101 -15.96 -14.98 -4.25
C ALA A 101 -16.50 -14.08 -5.37
N ASN A 102 -15.63 -13.51 -6.20
CA ASN A 102 -15.99 -12.57 -7.26
C ASN A 102 -15.60 -13.05 -8.67
N SER A 103 -15.31 -14.33 -8.85
CA SER A 103 -14.79 -14.90 -10.10
C SER A 103 -15.61 -14.52 -11.33
N ALA A 104 -16.94 -14.70 -11.29
CA ALA A 104 -17.83 -14.35 -12.41
C ALA A 104 -17.77 -12.85 -12.78
N LYS A 105 -17.69 -11.98 -11.79
CA LYS A 105 -17.60 -10.51 -12.01
C LYS A 105 -16.22 -10.08 -12.50
N ILE A 106 -15.16 -10.77 -12.06
CA ILE A 106 -13.80 -10.55 -12.55
C ILE A 106 -13.70 -10.94 -14.02
N MET A 107 -14.34 -12.01 -14.45
CA MET A 107 -14.35 -12.42 -15.86
C MET A 107 -15.01 -11.37 -16.78
N THR A 108 -16.00 -10.63 -16.29
CA THR A 108 -16.69 -9.61 -17.08
C THR A 108 -16.07 -8.21 -16.98
N SER A 109 -15.56 -7.84 -15.80
CA SER A 109 -15.06 -6.48 -15.51
C SER A 109 -13.59 -6.42 -15.15
N GLY A 110 -12.91 -7.56 -15.04
CA GLY A 110 -11.53 -7.63 -14.53
C GLY A 110 -10.52 -6.90 -15.38
N LEU A 111 -10.69 -6.88 -16.70
CA LEU A 111 -9.79 -6.14 -17.60
C LEU A 111 -9.85 -4.63 -17.34
N LEU A 112 -11.06 -4.08 -17.14
CA LEU A 112 -11.23 -2.67 -16.81
C LEU A 112 -10.61 -2.36 -15.44
N ILE A 113 -10.87 -3.20 -14.43
CA ILE A 113 -10.30 -3.03 -13.10
C ILE A 113 -8.77 -3.08 -13.15
N LEU A 114 -8.21 -4.04 -13.89
CA LEU A 114 -6.77 -4.15 -14.08
C LEU A 114 -6.20 -2.90 -14.76
N ALA A 115 -6.83 -2.41 -15.82
CA ALA A 115 -6.40 -1.19 -16.51
C ALA A 115 -6.40 0.04 -15.58
N VAL A 116 -7.45 0.20 -14.77
CA VAL A 116 -7.55 1.30 -13.79
C VAL A 116 -6.47 1.15 -12.70
N VAL A 117 -6.22 -0.05 -12.21
CA VAL A 117 -5.17 -0.34 -11.22
C VAL A 117 -3.78 -0.02 -11.79
N ILE A 118 -3.50 -0.45 -13.01
CA ILE A 118 -2.23 -0.15 -13.69
C ILE A 118 -2.05 1.37 -13.86
N LEU A 119 -3.06 2.04 -14.37
CA LEU A 119 -3.02 3.48 -14.59
C LEU A 119 -2.81 4.25 -13.28
N HIS A 120 -3.56 3.90 -12.23
CA HIS A 120 -3.45 4.50 -10.91
C HIS A 120 -2.03 4.34 -10.33
N ASN A 121 -1.46 3.13 -10.42
CA ASN A 121 -0.11 2.85 -9.96
C ASN A 121 0.95 3.62 -10.73
N LEU A 122 0.86 3.64 -12.07
CA LEU A 122 1.79 4.39 -12.93
C LEU A 122 1.71 5.91 -12.67
N LEU A 123 0.51 6.46 -12.53
CA LEU A 123 0.32 7.86 -12.16
C LEU A 123 0.92 8.15 -10.78
N GLY A 124 0.80 7.24 -9.82
CA GLY A 124 1.45 7.34 -8.53
C GLY A 124 2.98 7.45 -8.65
N TYR A 125 3.61 6.56 -9.42
CA TYR A 125 5.06 6.62 -9.67
C TYR A 125 5.49 7.91 -10.35
N LEU A 126 4.76 8.32 -11.39
CA LEU A 126 5.09 9.53 -12.17
C LEU A 126 4.91 10.81 -11.35
N THR A 127 3.80 10.93 -10.62
CA THR A 127 3.54 12.11 -9.78
C THR A 127 4.54 12.19 -8.63
N GLY A 128 4.83 11.07 -7.94
CA GLY A 128 5.83 11.02 -6.88
C GLY A 128 7.21 11.44 -7.38
N PHE A 129 7.67 10.89 -8.51
CA PHE A 129 8.92 11.28 -9.12
C PHE A 129 8.93 12.75 -9.57
N GLY A 130 7.83 13.20 -10.19
CA GLY A 130 7.66 14.57 -10.65
C GLY A 130 7.70 15.58 -9.51
N VAL A 131 7.02 15.31 -8.40
CA VAL A 131 7.07 16.15 -7.19
C VAL A 131 8.49 16.23 -6.63
N GLY A 132 9.21 15.10 -6.54
CA GLY A 132 10.62 15.12 -6.12
C GLY A 132 11.49 16.00 -7.01
N LYS A 133 11.29 15.94 -8.32
CA LYS A 133 12.01 16.81 -9.29
C LYS A 133 11.62 18.28 -9.17
N LEU A 134 10.33 18.57 -9.01
CA LEU A 134 9.82 19.93 -8.83
C LEU A 134 10.41 20.59 -7.59
N LEU A 135 10.54 19.82 -6.51
CA LEU A 135 11.18 20.26 -5.26
C LEU A 135 12.72 20.26 -5.33
N LYS A 136 13.31 19.97 -6.50
CA LYS A 136 14.76 19.94 -6.73
C LYS A 136 15.51 18.99 -5.80
N LEU A 137 14.87 17.90 -5.40
CA LEU A 137 15.50 16.87 -4.57
C LEU A 137 16.49 16.05 -5.40
N ASP A 138 17.47 15.45 -4.70
CA ASP A 138 18.42 14.54 -5.34
C ASP A 138 17.72 13.28 -5.87
N SER A 139 18.43 12.52 -6.73
CA SER A 139 17.84 11.39 -7.42
C SER A 139 17.45 10.25 -6.50
N THR A 140 18.11 10.08 -5.35
CA THR A 140 17.81 9.01 -4.37
C THR A 140 16.48 9.28 -3.68
N LYS A 141 16.21 10.55 -3.32
CA LYS A 141 14.92 10.99 -2.76
C LYS A 141 13.80 10.94 -3.79
N CYS A 142 14.04 11.37 -5.02
CA CYS A 142 13.05 11.26 -6.10
C CYS A 142 12.59 9.81 -6.31
N ARG A 143 13.51 8.84 -6.25
CA ARG A 143 13.18 7.41 -6.34
C ARG A 143 12.35 6.94 -5.16
N ALA A 144 12.74 7.32 -3.94
CA ALA A 144 12.00 6.98 -2.72
C ALA A 144 10.57 7.51 -2.80
N ILE A 145 10.37 8.79 -3.12
CA ILE A 145 9.04 9.41 -3.23
C ILE A 145 8.22 8.74 -4.34
N SER A 146 8.83 8.47 -5.50
CA SER A 146 8.16 7.77 -6.60
C SER A 146 7.58 6.42 -6.14
N ILE A 147 8.42 5.62 -5.49
CA ILE A 147 8.03 4.28 -5.02
C ILE A 147 6.97 4.36 -3.92
N GLU A 148 7.12 5.25 -2.93
CA GLU A 148 6.16 5.40 -1.84
C GLU A 148 4.78 5.87 -2.32
N VAL A 149 4.72 6.81 -3.27
CA VAL A 149 3.44 7.29 -3.82
C VAL A 149 2.80 6.24 -4.72
N GLY A 150 3.59 5.48 -5.47
CA GLY A 150 3.07 4.43 -6.36
C GLY A 150 2.69 3.14 -5.66
N MET A 151 3.40 2.73 -4.62
CA MET A 151 3.11 1.50 -3.86
C MET A 151 2.29 1.83 -2.62
N GLN A 152 1.04 1.37 -2.59
CA GLN A 152 0.06 1.77 -1.58
C GLN A 152 -0.34 0.59 -0.67
N ASN A 153 -1.02 0.91 0.43
CA ASN A 153 -1.54 -0.09 1.37
C ASN A 153 -2.84 -0.73 0.85
N SER A 154 -2.67 -1.62 -0.12
CA SER A 154 -3.76 -2.36 -0.77
C SER A 154 -4.48 -3.33 0.18
N GLY A 155 -3.79 -3.87 1.18
CA GLY A 155 -4.40 -4.71 2.21
C GLY A 155 -5.40 -3.94 3.06
N LEU A 156 -5.04 -2.73 3.50
CA LEU A 156 -5.95 -1.84 4.21
C LEU A 156 -7.15 -1.45 3.32
N ALA A 157 -6.91 -1.10 2.06
CA ALA A 157 -7.98 -0.76 1.13
C ALA A 157 -8.98 -1.92 0.97
N THR A 158 -8.50 -3.14 0.77
CA THR A 158 -9.34 -4.35 0.65
C THR A 158 -10.14 -4.62 1.94
N SER A 159 -9.51 -4.51 3.11
CA SER A 159 -10.17 -4.75 4.39
C SER A 159 -11.23 -3.69 4.72
N LEU A 160 -10.95 -2.42 4.44
CA LEU A 160 -11.93 -1.34 4.60
C LEU A 160 -13.10 -1.48 3.63
N ALA A 161 -12.83 -1.85 2.38
CA ALA A 161 -13.88 -2.12 1.39
C ALA A 161 -14.79 -3.26 1.84
N ALA A 162 -14.23 -4.35 2.37
CA ALA A 162 -15.02 -5.47 2.89
C ALA A 162 -15.85 -5.10 4.12
N ALA A 163 -15.31 -4.26 5.02
CA ALA A 163 -15.96 -3.90 6.27
C ALA A 163 -17.04 -2.81 6.11
N HIS A 164 -16.83 -1.83 5.21
CA HIS A 164 -17.68 -0.64 5.10
C HIS A 164 -18.53 -0.60 3.84
N PHE A 165 -18.21 -1.42 2.84
CA PHE A 165 -18.88 -1.44 1.53
C PHE A 165 -19.34 -2.85 1.12
N ALA A 166 -19.77 -3.66 2.09
CA ALA A 166 -20.19 -5.04 1.86
C ALA A 166 -21.33 -5.17 0.82
N GLN A 167 -22.20 -4.14 0.71
CA GLN A 167 -23.24 -4.04 -0.31
C GLN A 167 -22.69 -3.85 -1.73
N TYR A 168 -21.41 -3.50 -1.87
CA TYR A 168 -20.72 -3.36 -3.15
C TYR A 168 -19.57 -4.38 -3.26
N PRO A 169 -19.84 -5.65 -3.57
CA PRO A 169 -18.82 -6.71 -3.55
C PRO A 169 -17.60 -6.44 -4.46
N LEU A 170 -17.80 -5.66 -5.52
CA LEU A 170 -16.72 -5.26 -6.43
C LEU A 170 -15.71 -4.30 -5.78
N ALA A 171 -16.06 -3.63 -4.69
CA ALA A 171 -15.19 -2.64 -4.05
C ALA A 171 -13.88 -3.25 -3.48
N THR A 172 -13.88 -4.55 -3.17
CA THR A 172 -12.69 -5.26 -2.65
C THR A 172 -11.69 -5.64 -3.74
N ILE A 173 -12.15 -5.78 -5.00
CA ILE A 173 -11.36 -6.32 -6.11
C ILE A 173 -10.17 -5.41 -6.47
N PRO A 174 -10.33 -4.08 -6.61
CA PRO A 174 -9.20 -3.21 -6.96
C PRO A 174 -8.04 -3.31 -5.99
N GLY A 175 -8.31 -3.36 -4.67
CA GLY A 175 -7.28 -3.52 -3.65
C GLY A 175 -6.55 -4.87 -3.76
N ALA A 176 -7.27 -5.96 -3.99
CA ALA A 176 -6.70 -7.29 -4.17
C ALA A 176 -5.82 -7.38 -5.44
N VAL A 177 -6.31 -6.85 -6.57
CA VAL A 177 -5.54 -6.79 -7.83
C VAL A 177 -4.31 -5.88 -7.67
N PHE A 178 -4.46 -4.76 -6.99
CA PHE A 178 -3.36 -3.83 -6.72
C PHE A 178 -2.28 -4.49 -5.87
N SER A 179 -2.63 -5.35 -4.90
CA SER A 179 -1.65 -6.09 -4.08
C SER A 179 -0.66 -6.92 -4.91
N VAL A 180 -1.13 -7.51 -5.99
CA VAL A 180 -0.27 -8.28 -6.91
C VAL A 180 0.49 -7.32 -7.84
N TRP A 181 -0.24 -6.40 -8.48
CA TRP A 181 0.33 -5.54 -9.50
C TRP A 181 1.45 -4.63 -8.98
N HIS A 182 1.26 -3.95 -7.84
CA HIS A 182 2.26 -3.00 -7.35
C HIS A 182 3.58 -3.67 -6.94
N ASN A 183 3.57 -4.94 -6.56
CA ASN A 183 4.80 -5.69 -6.28
C ASN A 183 5.56 -6.02 -7.58
N ILE A 184 4.84 -6.38 -8.64
CA ILE A 184 5.45 -6.64 -9.96
C ILE A 184 6.02 -5.33 -10.54
N SER A 185 5.19 -4.29 -10.63
CA SER A 185 5.59 -3.00 -11.20
C SER A 185 6.68 -2.31 -10.38
N GLY A 186 6.61 -2.43 -9.03
CA GLY A 186 7.62 -1.91 -8.12
C GLY A 186 8.98 -2.58 -8.31
N ALA A 187 9.01 -3.91 -8.49
CA ALA A 187 10.24 -4.62 -8.78
C ALA A 187 10.85 -4.22 -10.14
N VAL A 188 10.00 -4.06 -11.17
CA VAL A 188 10.43 -3.58 -12.49
C VAL A 188 10.99 -2.16 -12.40
N LEU A 189 10.29 -1.25 -11.72
CA LEU A 189 10.73 0.14 -11.55
C LEU A 189 12.01 0.23 -10.72
N ALA A 190 12.13 -0.55 -9.64
CA ALA A 190 13.33 -0.57 -8.81
C ALA A 190 14.57 -1.02 -9.60
N ASN A 191 14.44 -2.07 -10.43
CA ASN A 191 15.51 -2.51 -11.32
C ASN A 191 15.87 -1.44 -12.36
N PHE A 192 14.88 -0.76 -12.94
CA PHE A 192 15.12 0.34 -13.87
C PHE A 192 15.92 1.48 -13.21
N PHE A 193 15.52 1.88 -12.02
CA PHE A 193 16.22 2.92 -11.26
C PHE A 193 17.63 2.50 -10.83
N ALA A 194 17.84 1.25 -10.42
CA ALA A 194 19.16 0.75 -10.06
C ALA A 194 20.14 0.82 -11.22
N ARG A 195 19.73 0.35 -12.41
CA ARG A 195 20.55 0.39 -13.64
C ARG A 195 20.87 1.82 -14.11
N THR A 196 19.95 2.76 -13.88
CA THR A 196 20.18 4.18 -14.24
C THR A 196 21.10 4.89 -13.24
N ALA A 197 21.23 4.37 -12.02
CA ALA A 197 22.20 4.87 -11.03
C ALA A 197 23.63 4.48 -11.43
N GLU A 198 23.83 3.20 -11.81
CA GLU A 198 25.15 2.65 -12.18
C GLU A 198 25.78 3.30 -13.42
N LYS A 199 24.96 3.91 -14.27
CA LYS A 199 25.46 4.62 -15.48
C LYS A 199 25.92 6.06 -15.20
N LYS A 200 25.72 6.58 -14.00
CA LYS A 200 26.06 7.97 -13.62
C LYS A 200 27.26 8.06 -12.69
N ASP A 201 27.66 6.93 -12.10
CA ASP A 201 28.91 6.75 -11.35
C ASP A 201 30.01 6.22 -12.30
#